data_79a2aa0306660aed6a25af4da9834aed
#
_entry.id   79a2aa0306660aed6a25af4da9834aed
#
_cell.length_a   1.000
_cell.length_b   1.000
_cell.length_c   1.000
_cell.angle_alpha   90.00
_cell.angle_beta   90.00
_cell.angle_gamma   90.00
#
_symmetry.space_group_name_H-M   'P 1'
#
loop_
_entity.id
_entity.type
_entity.pdbx_description
1 polymer ?
#
loop_
_entity_poly.entity_id
_entity_poly.type
_entity_poly.pdbx_seq_one_letter_code
_entity_poly.pdbx_strand_id
1 'polypeptide(L)'
;MPSTLANDIEYILFSFNNISEAMAALSKVEHLSGARLIPLPTEIGTGCGYSLRIDKDELENSLEILSEDEYKKIYTMAHSGKKRKIEEYVLW
;
A
#
# COMPACT_ATOMS: atom_id res chain seq x y z
N MET A 1 11.29 7.27 -15.97
CA MET A 1 11.98 6.09 -15.42
C MET A 1 11.05 4.90 -15.38
N PRO A 2 11.40 3.83 -16.01
CA PRO A 2 10.55 2.65 -15.91
C PRO A 2 10.44 2.17 -14.47
N SER A 3 9.30 1.60 -14.17
CA SER A 3 9.04 1.08 -12.84
C SER A 3 9.99 -0.08 -12.55
N THR A 4 10.47 -0.12 -11.31
CA THR A 4 11.26 -1.27 -10.84
C THR A 4 10.36 -2.37 -10.29
N LEU A 5 9.04 -2.16 -10.33
CA LEU A 5 8.10 -3.15 -9.86
C LEU A 5 8.06 -4.36 -10.79
N ALA A 6 7.97 -5.54 -10.21
CA ALA A 6 7.82 -6.75 -10.98
C ALA A 6 6.46 -6.77 -11.69
N ASN A 7 6.38 -7.43 -12.84
CA ASN A 7 5.16 -7.46 -13.64
C ASN A 7 3.98 -8.15 -12.96
N ASP A 8 4.25 -9.02 -11.99
CA ASP A 8 3.20 -9.75 -11.28
C ASP A 8 2.62 -8.96 -10.09
N ILE A 9 3.17 -7.79 -9.77
CA ILE A 9 2.63 -6.94 -8.71
C ILE A 9 1.31 -6.36 -9.17
N GLU A 10 0.30 -6.45 -8.29
CA GLU A 10 -1.04 -5.94 -8.58
C GLU A 10 -1.39 -4.71 -7.78
N TYR A 11 -0.94 -4.66 -6.54
CA TYR A 11 -1.33 -3.60 -5.61
C TYR A 11 -0.16 -3.11 -4.80
N ILE A 12 -0.32 -1.90 -4.29
CA ILE A 12 0.58 -1.31 -3.30
C ILE A 12 -0.21 -1.19 -2.00
N LEU A 13 0.42 -1.53 -0.89
CA LEU A 13 -0.19 -1.44 0.43
C LEU A 13 0.59 -0.47 1.30
N PHE A 14 -0.13 0.35 2.06
CA PHE A 14 0.47 1.21 3.08
C PHE A 14 0.02 0.73 4.44
N SER A 15 0.95 0.57 5.36
CA SER A 15 0.61 0.26 6.76
C SER A 15 0.64 1.52 7.59
N PHE A 16 -0.04 1.49 8.74
CA PHE A 16 -0.21 2.67 9.60
C PHE A 16 -0.04 2.27 11.06
N ASN A 17 0.22 3.26 11.90
CA ASN A 17 0.34 3.03 13.33
C ASN A 17 -1.02 2.89 14.01
N ASN A 18 -2.06 3.50 13.43
CA ASN A 18 -3.41 3.44 13.98
C ASN A 18 -4.44 3.67 12.90
N ILE A 19 -5.71 3.39 13.23
CA ILE A 19 -6.79 3.49 12.25
C ILE A 19 -7.05 4.94 11.82
N SER A 20 -6.82 5.90 12.70
CA SER A 20 -7.01 7.31 12.34
C SER A 20 -6.08 7.73 11.21
N GLU A 21 -4.83 7.28 11.25
CA GLU A 21 -3.87 7.54 10.17
C GLU A 21 -4.32 6.88 8.88
N ALA A 22 -4.81 5.65 8.97
CA ALA A 22 -5.28 4.92 7.80
C ALA A 22 -6.45 5.62 7.14
N MET A 23 -7.41 6.08 7.93
CA MET A 23 -8.58 6.78 7.41
C MET A 23 -8.21 8.13 6.80
N ALA A 24 -7.30 8.86 7.44
CA ALA A 24 -6.83 10.14 6.92
C ALA A 24 -6.13 9.95 5.57
N ALA A 25 -5.30 8.92 5.46
CA ALA A 25 -4.60 8.63 4.20
C ALA A 25 -5.60 8.25 3.10
N LEU A 26 -6.57 7.40 3.41
CA LEU A 26 -7.60 7.03 2.44
C LEU A 26 -8.33 8.26 1.93
N SER A 27 -8.70 9.16 2.83
CA SER A 27 -9.40 10.39 2.46
C SER A 27 -8.63 11.20 1.43
N LYS A 28 -7.30 11.21 1.51
CA LYS A 28 -6.46 11.97 0.59
C LYS A 28 -6.30 11.30 -0.77
N VAL A 29 -6.37 9.97 -0.82
CA VAL A 29 -6.08 9.22 -2.05
C VAL A 29 -7.29 8.44 -2.58
N GLU A 30 -8.47 8.65 -2.02
CA GLU A 30 -9.65 7.86 -2.42
C GLU A 30 -10.03 8.01 -3.89
N HIS A 31 -9.57 9.07 -4.52
CA HIS A 31 -9.78 9.27 -5.96
C HIS A 31 -8.83 8.43 -6.82
N LEU A 32 -7.82 7.84 -6.24
CA LEU A 32 -6.89 7.00 -6.98
C LEU A 32 -7.49 5.62 -7.23
N SER A 33 -7.07 5.01 -8.32
CA SER A 33 -7.60 3.71 -8.73
C SER A 33 -7.30 2.64 -7.68
N GLY A 34 -8.32 1.88 -7.29
CA GLY A 34 -8.17 0.77 -6.36
C GLY A 34 -7.99 1.15 -4.90
N ALA A 35 -8.08 2.45 -4.57
CA ALA A 35 -7.83 2.92 -3.20
C ALA A 35 -8.96 2.49 -2.26
N ARG A 36 -8.61 1.70 -1.25
CA ARG A 36 -9.55 1.28 -0.21
C ARG A 36 -8.79 0.70 0.97
N LEU A 37 -9.43 0.71 2.13
CA LEU A 37 -8.87 0.02 3.30
C LEU A 37 -9.24 -1.46 3.21
N ILE A 38 -8.28 -2.30 3.55
CA ILE A 38 -8.48 -3.75 3.65
C ILE A 38 -7.93 -4.21 5.00
N PRO A 39 -8.38 -5.38 5.50
CA PRO A 39 -7.78 -5.92 6.71
C PRO A 39 -6.28 -6.10 6.51
N LEU A 40 -5.52 -5.83 7.55
CA LEU A 40 -4.06 -5.95 7.49
C LEU A 40 -3.68 -7.40 7.18
N PRO A 41 -2.92 -7.63 6.10
CA PRO A 41 -2.47 -8.99 5.79
C PRO A 41 -1.60 -9.56 6.91
N THR A 42 -1.77 -10.85 7.18
CA THR A 42 -0.98 -11.52 8.23
C THR A 42 0.51 -11.50 7.93
N GLU A 43 0.88 -11.43 6.66
CA GLU A 43 2.28 -11.37 6.25
C GLU A 43 2.98 -10.12 6.75
N ILE A 44 2.25 -9.03 6.95
CA ILE A 44 2.82 -7.79 7.46
C ILE A 44 3.07 -7.87 8.95
N GLY A 45 2.11 -8.37 9.70
CA GLY A 45 2.27 -8.68 11.11
C GLY A 45 2.31 -7.51 12.08
N THR A 46 2.55 -6.28 11.63
CA THR A 46 2.64 -5.11 12.51
C THR A 46 1.88 -3.93 11.95
N GLY A 47 1.33 -3.09 12.82
CA GLY A 47 0.56 -1.93 12.44
C GLY A 47 -0.85 -2.00 13.01
N CYS A 48 -1.74 -1.14 12.55
CA CYS A 48 -3.15 -1.20 12.95
C CYS A 48 -3.83 -2.36 12.22
N GLY A 49 -5.10 -2.61 12.51
CA GLY A 49 -5.84 -3.72 11.91
C GLY A 49 -6.16 -3.57 10.42
N TYR A 50 -5.76 -2.46 9.79
CA TYR A 50 -6.07 -2.16 8.39
C TYR A 50 -4.86 -1.64 7.67
N SER A 51 -4.88 -1.83 6.34
CA SER A 51 -3.90 -1.22 5.44
C SER A 51 -4.64 -0.56 4.29
N LEU A 52 -3.98 0.41 3.64
CA LEU A 52 -4.53 1.08 2.47
C LEU A 52 -4.00 0.37 1.23
N ARG A 53 -4.91 -0.11 0.39
CA ARG A 53 -4.57 -0.74 -0.87
C ARG A 53 -4.84 0.23 -2.02
N ILE A 54 -3.90 0.34 -2.94
CA ILE A 54 -4.11 1.07 -4.20
C ILE A 54 -3.57 0.21 -5.35
N ASP A 55 -4.01 0.51 -6.57
CA ASP A 55 -3.45 -0.15 -7.74
C ASP A 55 -1.97 0.21 -7.89
N LYS A 56 -1.18 -0.72 -8.42
CA LYS A 56 0.26 -0.51 -8.58
C LYS A 56 0.59 0.73 -9.42
N ASP A 57 -0.26 1.04 -10.38
CA ASP A 57 -0.03 2.16 -11.28
C ASP A 57 -0.18 3.51 -10.59
N GLU A 58 -0.74 3.52 -9.40
CA GLU A 58 -0.92 4.75 -8.62
C GLU A 58 0.18 4.99 -7.60
N LEU A 59 1.24 4.18 -7.62
CA LEU A 59 2.30 4.33 -6.64
C LEU A 59 2.88 5.74 -6.62
N GLU A 60 3.26 6.26 -7.78
CA GLU A 60 3.86 7.59 -7.85
C GLU A 60 2.89 8.67 -7.40
N ASN A 61 1.63 8.58 -7.84
CA ASN A 61 0.61 9.55 -7.45
C ASN A 61 0.39 9.55 -5.94
N SER A 62 0.34 8.36 -5.34
CA SER A 62 0.14 8.25 -3.90
C SER A 62 1.31 8.82 -3.12
N LEU A 63 2.53 8.63 -3.61
CA LEU A 63 3.72 9.17 -2.94
C LEU A 63 3.83 10.69 -3.07
N GLU A 64 3.22 11.27 -4.09
CA GLU A 64 3.14 12.73 -4.19
C GLU A 64 2.13 13.31 -3.20
N ILE A 65 1.12 12.56 -2.86
CA ILE A 65 0.04 13.00 -1.97
C ILE A 65 0.37 12.73 -0.50
N LEU A 66 0.90 11.54 -0.21
CA LEU A 66 1.19 11.12 1.16
C LEU A 66 2.66 11.33 1.47
N SER A 67 2.94 12.04 2.57
CA SER A 67 4.32 12.21 3.03
C SER A 67 4.74 11.04 3.90
N GLU A 68 6.04 10.90 4.10
CA GLU A 68 6.63 9.76 4.82
C GLU A 68 6.07 9.55 6.22
N ASP A 69 5.66 10.63 6.87
CA ASP A 69 5.14 10.56 8.24
C ASP A 69 3.65 10.23 8.29
N GLU A 70 3.00 10.10 7.14
CA GLU A 70 1.58 9.79 7.09
C GLU A 70 1.29 8.29 6.98
N TYR A 71 2.33 7.48 6.82
CA TYR A 71 2.21 6.02 6.80
C TYR A 71 3.42 5.41 7.48
N LYS A 72 3.34 4.13 7.81
CA LYS A 72 4.42 3.44 8.49
C LYS A 72 5.38 2.78 7.51
N LYS A 73 4.87 1.93 6.65
CA LYS A 73 5.65 1.22 5.63
C LYS A 73 4.84 1.01 4.38
N ILE A 74 5.54 0.71 3.29
CA ILE A 74 4.92 0.39 2.00
C ILE A 74 5.26 -1.05 1.66
N TYR A 75 4.29 -1.75 1.08
CA TYR A 75 4.47 -3.13 0.64
C TYR A 75 3.91 -3.29 -0.75
N THR A 76 4.43 -4.27 -1.48
CA THR A 76 3.85 -4.69 -2.76
C THR A 76 3.07 -5.97 -2.55
N MET A 77 1.96 -6.11 -3.27
CA MET A 77 1.16 -7.33 -3.24
C MET A 77 1.09 -7.93 -4.63
N ALA A 78 1.45 -9.19 -4.73
CA ALA A 78 1.37 -9.95 -5.96
C ALA A 78 0.63 -11.26 -5.69
N HIS A 79 0.07 -11.85 -6.73
CA HIS A 79 -0.53 -13.17 -6.64
C HIS A 79 0.19 -14.12 -7.60
N SER A 80 0.41 -15.33 -7.14
CA SER A 80 0.95 -16.40 -7.95
C SER A 80 0.03 -17.60 -7.78
N GLY A 81 -0.89 -17.78 -8.73
CA GLY A 81 -1.95 -18.75 -8.59
C GLY A 81 -2.84 -18.40 -7.42
N LYS A 82 -2.95 -19.31 -6.44
CA LYS A 82 -3.78 -19.07 -5.26
C LYS A 82 -3.02 -18.42 -4.11
N LYS A 83 -1.72 -18.19 -4.30
CA LYS A 83 -0.88 -17.64 -3.22
C LYS A 83 -0.70 -16.15 -3.39
N ARG A 84 -0.72 -15.44 -2.27
CA ARG A 84 -0.46 -14.02 -2.20
C ARG A 84 0.97 -13.82 -1.70
N LYS A 85 1.70 -12.92 -2.36
CA LYS A 85 3.06 -12.58 -1.97
C LYS A 85 3.13 -11.12 -1.61
N ILE A 86 3.56 -10.82 -0.39
CA ILE A 86 3.68 -9.45 0.10
C ILE A 86 5.12 -9.20 0.51
N GLU A 87 5.71 -8.15 -0.06
CA GLU A 87 7.09 -7.77 0.23
C GLU A 87 7.18 -6.31 0.57
N GLU A 88 8.08 -5.96 1.46
CA GLU A 88 8.29 -4.56 1.82
C GLU A 88 8.92 -3.83 0.64
N TYR A 89 8.41 -2.64 0.34
CA TYR A 89 8.94 -1.77 -0.71
C TYR A 89 9.69 -0.63 -0.04
N VAL A 90 10.98 -0.55 -0.30
CA VAL A 90 11.85 0.44 0.33
C VAL A 90 12.08 1.58 -0.65
N LEU A 91 11.85 2.80 -0.18
CA LEU A 91 12.12 4.02 -0.95
C LEU A 91 13.54 4.49 -0.65
N TRP A 92 14.30 4.79 -1.72
CA TRP A 92 15.67 5.29 -1.61
C TRP A 92 15.80 6.65 -2.23
#